data_7ba2ba0f32cb390222eb0fd432dba35f
#
_entry.id   7ba2ba0f32cb390222eb0fd432dba35f
#
_cell.length_a   1.000
_cell.length_b   1.000
_cell.length_c   1.000
_cell.angle_alpha   90.00
_cell.angle_beta   90.00
_cell.angle_gamma   90.00
#
_symmetry.space_group_name_H-M   'P 1'
#
loop_
_entity.id
_entity.type
_entity.pdbx_description
1 polymer ?
#
loop_
_entity_poly.entity_id
_entity_poly.type
_entity_poly.pdbx_seq_one_letter_code
_entity_poly.pdbx_strand_id
1 'polypeptide(L)'
;MTALAAPEDWIEIGRIVAPQGIKGEVRVYPSSDFPERFMEPGQRWLKRPRSLTPEPVELVRGRHIDGKGLYVVQIAGVDSREGAEALRDAVLMVPASDRPHLDPGEFYVADLIGLRVIVQTTGDDIGTVTNLFEAGNDLLEVTYYALDPEIVTPAKPRTVLVPFVNAIVPVVNLAEGYLEIDPPSGLLSP
;
A
#
# COMPACT_ATOMS: atom_id res chain seq x y z
N MET A 1 1.52 12.10 30.50
CA MET A 1 0.90 12.37 29.18
C MET A 1 2.04 12.30 28.16
N THR A 2 2.24 11.13 27.58
CA THR A 2 3.29 10.92 26.58
C THR A 2 2.73 11.42 25.25
N ALA A 3 3.29 12.53 24.75
CA ALA A 3 3.00 12.97 23.38
C ALA A 3 3.45 11.85 22.43
N LEU A 4 2.50 11.21 21.76
CA LEU A 4 2.79 10.34 20.63
C LEU A 4 3.53 11.21 19.60
N ALA A 5 4.78 10.85 19.34
CA ALA A 5 5.54 11.43 18.24
C ALA A 5 4.68 11.35 16.99
N ALA A 6 4.52 12.47 16.28
CA ALA A 6 3.83 12.46 15.01
C ALA A 6 4.54 11.46 14.09
N PRO A 7 3.82 10.51 13.48
CA PRO A 7 4.45 9.60 12.52
C PRO A 7 5.07 10.45 11.40
N GLU A 8 6.29 10.13 11.01
CA GLU A 8 7.05 10.91 10.03
C GLU A 8 6.40 10.86 8.63
N ASP A 9 5.62 9.79 8.35
CA ASP A 9 4.96 9.58 7.06
C ASP A 9 3.44 9.36 7.22
N TRP A 10 2.68 9.96 6.32
CA TRP A 10 1.22 9.90 6.26
C TRP A 10 0.75 9.35 4.92
N ILE A 11 -0.25 8.46 4.96
CA ILE A 11 -0.92 7.94 3.76
C ILE A 11 -2.27 8.64 3.63
N GLU A 12 -2.51 9.29 2.47
CA GLU A 12 -3.84 9.77 2.09
C GLU A 12 -4.72 8.57 1.78
N ILE A 13 -5.88 8.47 2.46
CA ILE A 13 -6.85 7.42 2.20
C ILE A 13 -8.08 7.93 1.44
N GLY A 14 -8.37 9.23 1.48
CA GLY A 14 -9.46 9.81 0.71
C GLY A 14 -9.68 11.28 0.99
N ARG A 15 -10.51 11.91 0.15
CA ARG A 15 -10.82 13.34 0.20
C ARG A 15 -12.29 13.58 0.43
N ILE A 16 -12.62 14.50 1.35
CA ILE A 16 -13.99 14.95 1.61
C ILE A 16 -14.43 15.85 0.46
N VAL A 17 -15.47 15.44 -0.26
CA VAL A 17 -15.93 16.16 -1.45
C VAL A 17 -17.20 16.96 -1.23
N ALA A 18 -18.06 16.58 -0.28
CA ALA A 18 -19.31 17.27 0.00
C ALA A 18 -19.93 16.81 1.33
N PRO A 19 -20.82 17.62 1.95
CA PRO A 19 -21.68 17.16 3.03
C PRO A 19 -22.73 16.15 2.51
N GLN A 20 -23.20 15.30 3.42
CA GLN A 20 -24.30 14.37 3.18
C GLN A 20 -25.43 14.61 4.18
N GLY A 21 -26.60 15.02 3.67
CA GLY A 21 -27.74 15.29 4.54
C GLY A 21 -27.53 16.48 5.48
N ILE A 22 -28.16 16.43 6.66
CA ILE A 22 -28.17 17.54 7.63
C ILE A 22 -27.49 17.20 8.96
N LYS A 23 -27.09 15.92 9.16
CA LYS A 23 -26.58 15.40 10.43
C LYS A 23 -25.04 15.36 10.51
N GLY A 24 -24.35 16.15 9.68
CA GLY A 24 -22.89 16.23 9.72
C GLY A 24 -22.14 15.09 9.01
N GLU A 25 -22.85 14.20 8.32
CA GLU A 25 -22.15 13.21 7.49
C GLU A 25 -21.46 13.87 6.29
N VAL A 26 -20.34 13.32 5.88
CA VAL A 26 -19.56 13.78 4.71
C VAL A 26 -19.40 12.70 3.67
N ARG A 27 -19.31 13.08 2.41
CA ARG A 27 -18.95 12.20 1.30
C ARG A 27 -17.45 12.22 1.10
N VAL A 28 -16.86 11.03 1.01
CA VAL A 28 -15.44 10.85 0.78
C VAL A 28 -15.21 10.16 -0.55
N TYR A 29 -14.35 10.74 -1.37
CA TYR A 29 -13.78 10.09 -2.55
C TYR A 29 -12.56 9.30 -2.09
N PRO A 30 -12.52 7.96 -2.26
CA PRO A 30 -11.42 7.14 -1.76
C PRO A 30 -10.16 7.30 -2.62
N SER A 31 -9.01 7.27 -1.98
CA SER A 31 -7.68 7.10 -2.57
C SER A 31 -7.04 5.79 -2.06
N SER A 32 -7.84 4.91 -1.44
CA SER A 32 -7.41 3.65 -0.83
C SER A 32 -8.38 2.54 -1.24
N ASP A 33 -7.86 1.38 -1.56
CA ASP A 33 -8.60 0.18 -1.94
C ASP A 33 -9.15 -0.60 -0.73
N PHE A 34 -8.91 -0.12 0.50
CA PHE A 34 -9.31 -0.76 1.73
C PHE A 34 -10.61 -0.14 2.28
N PRO A 35 -11.79 -0.79 2.08
CA PRO A 35 -13.09 -0.28 2.51
C PRO A 35 -13.22 -0.07 4.01
N GLU A 36 -12.56 -0.89 4.82
CA GLU A 36 -12.55 -0.83 6.29
C GLU A 36 -12.05 0.52 6.80
N ARG A 37 -11.16 1.18 6.06
CA ARG A 37 -10.68 2.54 6.38
C ARG A 37 -11.77 3.59 6.43
N PHE A 38 -12.90 3.33 5.76
CA PHE A 38 -14.04 4.25 5.68
C PHE A 38 -15.26 3.75 6.43
N MET A 39 -15.38 2.43 6.65
CA MET A 39 -16.58 1.81 7.22
C MET A 39 -16.44 1.48 8.70
N GLU A 40 -15.24 1.12 9.14
CA GLU A 40 -14.99 0.75 10.52
C GLU A 40 -14.73 1.97 11.40
N PRO A 41 -15.33 2.02 12.61
CA PRO A 41 -15.03 3.04 13.60
C PRO A 41 -13.54 3.03 13.97
N GLY A 42 -13.03 4.20 14.33
CA GLY A 42 -11.68 4.32 14.84
C GLY A 42 -10.99 5.60 14.46
N GLN A 43 -9.78 5.77 14.98
CA GLN A 43 -9.00 6.97 14.77
C GLN A 43 -8.53 7.12 13.33
N ARG A 44 -8.70 8.31 12.79
CA ARG A 44 -8.16 8.77 11.52
C ARG A 44 -7.53 10.14 11.74
N TRP A 45 -6.88 10.66 10.72
CA TRP A 45 -6.34 12.02 10.74
C TRP A 45 -6.96 12.83 9.61
N LEU A 46 -7.22 14.09 9.90
CA LEU A 46 -7.83 15.03 8.97
C LEU A 46 -6.86 16.17 8.69
N LYS A 47 -6.45 16.32 7.44
CA LYS A 47 -5.67 17.48 7.00
C LYS A 47 -6.59 18.47 6.28
N ARG A 48 -6.83 19.62 6.90
CA ARG A 48 -7.65 20.69 6.32
C ARG A 48 -6.89 21.38 5.18
N PRO A 49 -7.60 21.98 4.21
CA PRO A 49 -6.96 22.86 3.24
C PRO A 49 -6.17 23.95 3.96
N ARG A 50 -4.92 24.17 3.52
CA ARG A 50 -3.96 25.13 4.12
C ARG A 50 -3.39 24.74 5.49
N SER A 51 -3.77 23.63 6.10
CA SER A 51 -3.07 23.09 7.28
C SER A 51 -1.80 22.36 6.87
N LEU A 52 -0.72 22.56 7.62
CA LEU A 52 0.54 21.81 7.40
C LEU A 52 0.53 20.45 8.10
N THR A 53 -0.23 20.34 9.19
CA THR A 53 -0.28 19.12 10.01
C THR A 53 -1.68 18.53 10.04
N PRO A 54 -1.82 17.20 9.95
CA PRO A 54 -3.08 16.52 10.20
C PRO A 54 -3.47 16.61 11.68
N GLU A 55 -4.76 16.67 11.94
CA GLU A 55 -5.37 16.62 13.29
C GLU A 55 -6.08 15.26 13.48
N PRO A 56 -6.01 14.65 14.67
CA PRO A 56 -6.71 13.39 14.93
C PRO A 56 -8.22 13.62 14.95
N VAL A 57 -8.95 12.71 14.32
CA VAL A 57 -10.41 12.66 14.30
C VAL A 57 -10.88 11.23 14.55
N GLU A 58 -12.07 11.08 15.12
CA GLU A 58 -12.68 9.76 15.31
C GLU A 58 -13.73 9.54 14.23
N LEU A 59 -13.55 8.50 13.41
CA LEU A 59 -14.57 8.00 12.51
C LEU A 59 -15.55 7.15 13.33
N VAL A 60 -16.82 7.58 13.39
CA VAL A 60 -17.85 6.91 14.18
C VAL A 60 -18.47 5.75 13.42
N ARG A 61 -18.70 5.95 12.14
CA ARG A 61 -19.26 4.96 11.19
C ARG A 61 -19.08 5.41 9.77
N GLY A 62 -19.16 4.46 8.86
CA GLY A 62 -19.18 4.74 7.43
C GLY A 62 -20.01 3.72 6.67
N ARG A 63 -20.31 4.04 5.41
CA ARG A 63 -20.97 3.17 4.45
C ARG A 63 -20.59 3.52 3.02
N HIS A 64 -20.55 2.52 2.17
CA HIS A 64 -20.36 2.70 0.73
C HIS A 64 -21.63 3.26 0.06
N ILE A 65 -21.49 4.06 -0.99
CA ILE A 65 -22.59 4.46 -1.88
C ILE A 65 -22.46 3.70 -3.19
N ASP A 66 -23.35 2.74 -3.39
CA ASP A 66 -23.35 1.94 -4.60
C ASP A 66 -23.45 2.78 -5.88
N GLY A 67 -22.68 2.39 -6.89
CA GLY A 67 -22.66 3.04 -8.20
C GLY A 67 -21.99 4.40 -8.28
N LYS A 68 -21.43 4.92 -7.19
CA LYS A 68 -20.72 6.22 -7.17
C LYS A 68 -19.25 6.16 -6.76
N GLY A 69 -18.78 5.02 -6.27
CA GLY A 69 -17.40 4.88 -5.77
C GLY A 69 -17.07 5.83 -4.62
N LEU A 70 -18.06 6.17 -3.79
CA LEU A 70 -17.94 7.11 -2.69
C LEU A 70 -18.31 6.44 -1.37
N TYR A 71 -17.74 6.94 -0.28
CA TYR A 71 -18.16 6.59 1.06
C TYR A 71 -18.88 7.77 1.73
N VAL A 72 -19.85 7.47 2.60
CA VAL A 72 -20.41 8.43 3.54
C VAL A 72 -19.89 8.07 4.90
N VAL A 73 -19.24 9.02 5.55
CA VAL A 73 -18.67 8.83 6.88
C VAL A 73 -19.21 9.86 7.87
N GLN A 74 -19.35 9.45 9.14
CA GLN A 74 -19.66 10.30 10.27
C GLN A 74 -18.39 10.48 11.10
N ILE A 75 -18.00 11.74 11.31
CA ILE A 75 -16.85 12.11 12.14
C ILE A 75 -17.39 12.66 13.47
N ALA A 76 -16.81 12.22 14.58
CA ALA A 76 -17.20 12.70 15.90
C ALA A 76 -17.04 14.23 16.02
N GLY A 77 -18.05 14.88 16.63
CA GLY A 77 -18.07 16.33 16.78
C GLY A 77 -18.52 17.11 15.52
N VAL A 78 -18.89 16.40 14.44
CA VAL A 78 -19.44 17.00 13.23
C VAL A 78 -20.92 16.61 13.14
N ASP A 79 -21.81 17.43 13.70
CA ASP A 79 -23.22 17.09 13.90
C ASP A 79 -24.19 17.97 13.06
N SER A 80 -23.64 18.82 12.21
CA SER A 80 -24.41 19.72 11.36
C SER A 80 -23.90 19.76 9.93
N ARG A 81 -24.79 20.14 9.01
CA ARG A 81 -24.42 20.35 7.61
C ARG A 81 -23.33 21.41 7.45
N GLU A 82 -23.39 22.47 8.25
CA GLU A 82 -22.38 23.55 8.24
C GLU A 82 -21.00 23.02 8.68
N GLY A 83 -20.96 22.22 9.76
CA GLY A 83 -19.74 21.56 10.19
C GLY A 83 -19.17 20.63 9.11
N ALA A 84 -20.03 19.87 8.44
CA ALA A 84 -19.61 19.01 7.32
C ALA A 84 -19.12 19.81 6.10
N GLU A 85 -19.76 20.96 5.78
CA GLU A 85 -19.32 21.83 4.68
C GLU A 85 -17.94 22.44 4.97
N ALA A 86 -17.65 22.78 6.24
CA ALA A 86 -16.35 23.30 6.66
C ALA A 86 -15.20 22.28 6.48
N LEU A 87 -15.51 21.00 6.27
CA LEU A 87 -14.54 19.94 6.00
C LEU A 87 -14.35 19.67 4.51
N ARG A 88 -15.01 20.41 3.63
CA ARG A 88 -14.82 20.26 2.17
C ARG A 88 -13.35 20.40 1.80
N ASP A 89 -12.89 19.56 0.89
CA ASP A 89 -11.52 19.46 0.39
C ASP A 89 -10.48 19.03 1.45
N ALA A 90 -10.90 18.73 2.67
CA ALA A 90 -10.02 18.12 3.64
C ALA A 90 -9.70 16.66 3.24
N VAL A 91 -8.51 16.22 3.62
CA VAL A 91 -7.97 14.91 3.29
C VAL A 91 -7.98 14.03 4.53
N LEU A 92 -8.57 12.84 4.43
CA LEU A 92 -8.47 11.81 5.45
C LEU A 92 -7.16 11.04 5.25
N MET A 93 -6.47 10.80 6.36
CA MET A 93 -5.15 10.19 6.36
C MET A 93 -5.03 9.17 7.50
N VAL A 94 -4.09 8.25 7.32
CA VAL A 94 -3.63 7.31 8.35
C VAL A 94 -2.11 7.39 8.45
N PRO A 95 -1.49 7.03 9.60
CA PRO A 95 -0.05 6.84 9.68
C PRO A 95 0.41 5.77 8.69
N ALA A 96 1.62 5.90 8.14
CA ALA A 96 2.19 4.87 7.27
C ALA A 96 2.35 3.51 7.99
N SER A 97 2.43 3.52 9.31
CA SER A 97 2.44 2.32 10.15
C SER A 97 1.07 1.66 10.31
N ASP A 98 -0.02 2.37 10.00
CA ASP A 98 -1.40 1.85 10.08
C ASP A 98 -1.77 1.19 8.75
N ARG A 99 -1.03 0.14 8.41
CA ARG A 99 -1.32 -0.68 7.24
C ARG A 99 -2.41 -1.69 7.58
N PRO A 100 -3.41 -1.89 6.71
CA PRO A 100 -4.39 -2.96 6.88
C PRO A 100 -3.70 -4.30 7.09
N HIS A 101 -4.34 -5.18 7.84
CA HIS A 101 -3.82 -6.54 7.98
C HIS A 101 -3.98 -7.25 6.64
N LEU A 102 -2.89 -7.73 6.08
CA LEU A 102 -2.91 -8.57 4.89
C LEU A 102 -3.13 -10.02 5.27
N ASP A 103 -3.81 -10.77 4.42
CA ASP A 103 -3.94 -12.21 4.60
C ASP A 103 -2.58 -12.92 4.44
N PRO A 104 -2.40 -14.11 5.03
CA PRO A 104 -1.17 -14.88 4.87
C PRO A 104 -0.84 -15.11 3.38
N GLY A 105 0.31 -14.63 2.94
CA GLY A 105 0.76 -14.72 1.54
C GLY A 105 0.46 -13.47 0.70
N GLU A 106 -0.21 -12.47 1.26
CA GLU A 106 -0.36 -11.16 0.66
C GLU A 106 0.76 -10.21 1.11
N PHE A 107 1.23 -9.37 0.21
CA PHE A 107 2.31 -8.43 0.46
C PHE A 107 2.01 -7.09 -0.17
N TYR A 108 2.40 -6.00 0.48
CA TYR A 108 2.38 -4.69 -0.15
C TYR A 108 3.46 -4.62 -1.23
N VAL A 109 3.13 -4.08 -2.39
CA VAL A 109 4.08 -3.88 -3.50
C VAL A 109 5.32 -3.13 -3.03
N ALA A 110 5.13 -2.09 -2.21
CA ALA A 110 6.23 -1.28 -1.68
C ALA A 110 7.21 -2.08 -0.80
N ASP A 111 6.75 -3.17 -0.16
CA ASP A 111 7.60 -4.01 0.70
C ASP A 111 8.35 -5.07 -0.11
N LEU A 112 7.89 -5.39 -1.32
CA LEU A 112 8.56 -6.33 -2.24
C LEU A 112 9.67 -5.67 -3.05
N ILE A 113 9.51 -4.39 -3.40
CA ILE A 113 10.51 -3.66 -4.17
C ILE A 113 11.78 -3.47 -3.32
N GLY A 114 12.92 -3.83 -3.90
CA GLY A 114 14.22 -3.78 -3.23
C GLY A 114 14.64 -5.08 -2.53
N LEU A 115 13.76 -6.09 -2.44
CA LEU A 115 14.13 -7.39 -1.91
C LEU A 115 15.15 -8.08 -2.81
N ARG A 116 16.14 -8.73 -2.20
CA ARG A 116 17.08 -9.60 -2.91
C ARG A 116 16.35 -10.87 -3.36
N VAL A 117 16.75 -11.40 -4.50
CA VAL A 117 16.16 -12.61 -5.07
C VAL A 117 17.17 -13.74 -5.01
N ILE A 118 16.84 -14.78 -4.25
CA ILE A 118 17.71 -15.93 -4.01
C ILE A 118 17.10 -17.17 -4.69
N VAL A 119 17.88 -17.92 -5.44
CA VAL A 119 17.44 -19.21 -6.01
C VAL A 119 17.47 -20.26 -4.89
N GLN A 120 16.31 -20.82 -4.56
CA GLN A 120 16.16 -21.74 -3.41
C GLN A 120 17.07 -22.98 -3.52
N THR A 121 17.22 -23.54 -4.71
CA THR A 121 17.98 -24.78 -4.93
C THR A 121 19.50 -24.59 -4.85
N THR A 122 20.03 -23.43 -5.21
CA THR A 122 21.47 -23.16 -5.25
C THR A 122 21.94 -22.21 -4.16
N GLY A 123 21.03 -21.39 -3.59
CA GLY A 123 21.36 -20.35 -2.64
C GLY A 123 21.98 -19.09 -3.28
N ASP A 124 22.00 -19.02 -4.62
CA ASP A 124 22.59 -17.89 -5.33
C ASP A 124 21.70 -16.65 -5.24
N ASP A 125 22.30 -15.53 -4.86
CA ASP A 125 21.68 -14.19 -4.96
C ASP A 125 21.82 -13.71 -6.40
N ILE A 126 20.71 -13.66 -7.11
CA ILE A 126 20.70 -13.37 -8.56
C ILE A 126 20.33 -11.93 -8.89
N GLY A 127 19.80 -11.17 -7.93
CA GLY A 127 19.41 -9.80 -8.22
C GLY A 127 18.42 -9.20 -7.24
N THR A 128 17.65 -8.22 -7.70
CA THR A 128 16.77 -7.43 -6.87
C THR A 128 15.43 -7.19 -7.57
N VAL A 129 14.34 -7.21 -6.80
CA VAL A 129 13.01 -6.82 -7.29
C VAL A 129 12.98 -5.32 -7.56
N THR A 130 12.67 -4.93 -8.78
CA THR A 130 12.62 -3.52 -9.20
C THR A 130 11.22 -2.99 -9.42
N ASN A 131 10.26 -3.87 -9.74
CA ASN A 131 8.87 -3.49 -9.97
C ASN A 131 7.93 -4.69 -9.78
N LEU A 132 6.61 -4.42 -9.76
CA LEU A 132 5.56 -5.43 -9.82
C LEU A 132 4.51 -4.97 -10.84
N PHE A 133 4.11 -5.87 -11.73
CA PHE A 133 3.06 -5.64 -12.70
C PHE A 133 1.83 -6.49 -12.35
N GLU A 134 0.69 -5.83 -12.23
CA GLU A 134 -0.60 -6.51 -12.10
C GLU A 134 -1.00 -7.10 -13.47
N ALA A 135 -1.01 -8.42 -13.56
CA ALA A 135 -1.44 -9.14 -14.75
C ALA A 135 -2.06 -10.44 -14.29
N GLY A 136 -3.28 -10.76 -14.55
CA GLY A 136 -3.99 -12.00 -14.15
C GLY A 136 -3.37 -12.83 -12.99
N ASN A 137 -2.06 -13.07 -13.04
CA ASN A 137 -1.14 -13.33 -11.92
C ASN A 137 -0.12 -12.20 -11.89
N ASP A 138 0.18 -11.69 -10.70
CA ASP A 138 1.18 -10.63 -10.54
C ASP A 138 2.56 -11.10 -10.99
N LEU A 139 3.32 -10.18 -11.60
CA LEU A 139 4.65 -10.43 -12.12
C LEU A 139 5.68 -9.53 -11.42
N LEU A 140 6.64 -10.13 -10.73
CA LEU A 140 7.81 -9.41 -10.21
C LEU A 140 8.79 -9.14 -11.34
N GLU A 141 9.17 -7.89 -11.50
CA GLU A 141 10.31 -7.52 -12.33
C GLU A 141 11.58 -7.64 -11.49
N VAL A 142 12.46 -8.53 -11.90
CA VAL A 142 13.74 -8.76 -11.23
C VAL A 142 14.86 -8.30 -12.13
N THR A 143 15.64 -7.33 -11.64
CA THR A 143 16.88 -6.93 -12.29
C THR A 143 18.02 -7.78 -11.76
N TYR A 144 18.68 -8.52 -12.63
CA TYR A 144 19.77 -9.42 -12.28
C TYR A 144 21.00 -9.21 -13.15
N TYR A 145 22.15 -9.59 -12.60
CA TYR A 145 23.41 -9.65 -13.34
C TYR A 145 23.65 -11.09 -13.71
N ALA A 146 23.85 -11.36 -15.01
CA ALA A 146 24.21 -12.70 -15.44
C ALA A 146 25.52 -13.12 -14.73
N LEU A 147 25.45 -14.18 -13.95
CA LEU A 147 26.60 -14.81 -13.33
C LEU A 147 27.35 -15.59 -14.41
N ASP A 148 28.08 -14.89 -15.27
CA ASP A 148 29.02 -15.52 -16.17
C ASP A 148 30.42 -15.35 -15.56
N PRO A 149 31.00 -16.39 -14.98
CA PRO A 149 32.30 -16.30 -14.30
C PRO A 149 33.47 -15.97 -15.26
N GLU A 150 33.27 -15.97 -16.57
CA GLU A 150 34.26 -15.63 -17.57
C GLU A 150 34.20 -14.17 -18.06
N ILE A 151 33.17 -13.43 -17.71
CA ILE A 151 33.00 -12.05 -18.17
C ILE A 151 33.59 -11.07 -17.15
N VAL A 152 34.78 -10.54 -17.42
CA VAL A 152 35.50 -9.53 -16.60
C VAL A 152 34.89 -8.13 -16.69
N THR A 153 33.94 -7.90 -17.59
CA THR A 153 33.21 -6.62 -17.72
C THR A 153 31.85 -6.73 -17.01
N PRO A 154 31.40 -5.72 -16.24
CA PRO A 154 30.06 -5.76 -15.65
C PRO A 154 29.03 -5.92 -16.78
N ALA A 155 28.42 -7.08 -16.84
CA ALA A 155 27.33 -7.34 -17.77
C ALA A 155 26.23 -6.29 -17.58
N LYS A 156 25.61 -5.84 -18.66
CA LYS A 156 24.45 -4.94 -18.54
C LYS A 156 23.39 -5.65 -17.70
N PRO A 157 22.76 -4.95 -16.76
CA PRO A 157 21.69 -5.53 -15.99
C PRO A 157 20.60 -6.06 -16.93
N ARG A 158 20.15 -7.24 -16.68
CA ARG A 158 19.04 -7.89 -17.41
C ARG A 158 17.81 -7.87 -16.52
N THR A 159 16.66 -7.87 -17.15
CA THR A 159 15.38 -7.90 -16.44
C THR A 159 14.65 -9.19 -16.80
N VAL A 160 14.10 -9.87 -15.81
CA VAL A 160 13.22 -11.01 -15.97
C VAL A 160 11.90 -10.77 -15.22
N LEU A 161 10.81 -11.27 -15.78
CA LEU A 161 9.50 -11.27 -15.13
C LEU A 161 9.26 -12.62 -14.46
N VAL A 162 9.15 -12.61 -13.16
CA VAL A 162 8.93 -13.81 -12.33
C VAL A 162 7.48 -13.81 -11.85
N PRO A 163 6.66 -14.82 -12.19
CA PRO A 163 5.30 -14.92 -11.66
C PRO A 163 5.30 -14.99 -10.14
N PHE A 164 4.55 -14.07 -9.50
CA PHE A 164 4.43 -13.99 -8.05
C PHE A 164 3.36 -14.96 -7.56
N VAL A 165 3.68 -16.24 -7.65
CA VAL A 165 2.84 -17.34 -7.17
C VAL A 165 3.64 -18.24 -6.25
N ASN A 166 3.00 -18.84 -5.26
CA ASN A 166 3.66 -19.64 -4.23
C ASN A 166 4.50 -20.82 -4.77
N ALA A 167 4.14 -21.32 -5.95
CA ALA A 167 4.91 -22.38 -6.62
C ALA A 167 6.27 -21.90 -7.16
N ILE A 168 6.41 -20.60 -7.44
CA ILE A 168 7.64 -20.00 -8.00
C ILE A 168 8.35 -19.14 -6.96
N VAL A 169 7.60 -18.48 -6.06
CA VAL A 169 8.11 -17.66 -4.96
C VAL A 169 7.61 -18.26 -3.63
N PRO A 170 8.23 -19.36 -3.17
CA PRO A 170 7.75 -20.05 -1.96
C PRO A 170 8.05 -19.31 -0.66
N VAL A 171 9.03 -18.43 -0.64
CA VAL A 171 9.45 -17.71 0.57
C VAL A 171 9.58 -16.21 0.28
N VAL A 172 8.95 -15.41 1.14
CA VAL A 172 9.17 -13.95 1.22
C VAL A 172 9.55 -13.60 2.65
N ASN A 173 10.76 -13.14 2.86
CA ASN A 173 11.29 -12.75 4.16
C ASN A 173 11.56 -11.23 4.19
N LEU A 174 10.53 -10.47 4.55
CA LEU A 174 10.61 -9.02 4.65
C LEU A 174 11.58 -8.55 5.73
N ALA A 175 11.72 -9.33 6.82
CA ALA A 175 12.58 -8.96 7.94
C ALA A 175 14.06 -9.01 7.58
N GLU A 176 14.46 -9.95 6.74
CA GLU A 176 15.84 -10.13 6.27
C GLU A 176 16.09 -9.54 4.88
N GLY A 177 15.04 -9.02 4.23
CA GLY A 177 15.12 -8.30 2.96
C GLY A 177 15.41 -9.18 1.76
N TYR A 178 14.85 -10.40 1.70
CA TYR A 178 14.98 -11.28 0.55
C TYR A 178 13.69 -12.06 0.26
N LEU A 179 13.61 -12.59 -0.95
CA LEU A 179 12.67 -13.64 -1.31
C LEU A 179 13.41 -14.80 -2.00
N GLU A 180 12.84 -15.99 -1.90
CA GLU A 180 13.38 -17.17 -2.59
C GLU A 180 12.50 -17.53 -3.77
N ILE A 181 13.14 -17.92 -4.86
CA ILE A 181 12.45 -18.41 -6.04
C ILE A 181 12.87 -19.84 -6.37
N ASP A 182 11.91 -20.63 -6.83
CA ASP A 182 12.13 -21.93 -7.48
C ASP A 182 11.74 -21.81 -8.97
N PRO A 183 12.65 -21.29 -9.81
CA PRO A 183 12.32 -20.97 -11.19
C PRO A 183 12.22 -22.24 -12.04
N PRO A 184 11.14 -22.39 -12.85
CA PRO A 184 11.09 -23.46 -13.84
C PRO A 184 12.21 -23.32 -14.87
N SER A 185 12.60 -24.45 -15.47
CA SER A 185 13.64 -24.48 -16.48
C SER A 185 13.36 -23.46 -17.60
N GLY A 186 14.33 -22.59 -17.88
CA GLY A 186 14.23 -21.57 -18.92
C GLY A 186 13.79 -20.18 -18.44
N LEU A 187 13.31 -20.01 -17.22
CA LEU A 187 12.89 -18.68 -16.73
C LEU A 187 14.07 -17.70 -16.59
N LEU A 188 15.21 -18.20 -16.15
CA LEU A 188 16.45 -17.43 -15.96
C LEU A 188 17.45 -17.61 -17.11
N SER A 189 17.09 -18.38 -18.13
CA SER A 189 17.97 -18.60 -19.28
C SER A 189 17.89 -17.42 -20.25
N PRO A 190 19.01 -17.05 -20.90
CA PRO A 190 19.06 -15.97 -21.87
C PRO A 190 18.25 -16.25 -23.13
#